data_7a5906b93b98ebae7f9118fb94f645bd
#
_entry.id   7a5906b93b98ebae7f9118fb94f645bd
#
_cell.length_a   1.000
_cell.length_b   1.000
_cell.length_c   1.000
_cell.angle_alpha   90.00
_cell.angle_beta   90.00
_cell.angle_gamma   90.00
#
_symmetry.space_group_name_H-M   'P 1'
#
loop_
_entity.id
_entity.type
_entity.pdbx_description
1 polymer ?
#
loop_
_entity_poly.entity_id
_entity_poly.type
_entity_poly.pdbx_seq_one_letter_code
_entity_poly.pdbx_strand_id
1 'polypeptide(L)'
;MKICTFVMMVGLPGSGKSTAAKYFAKLYEANVHSSDDIREEIFNNAEDQNHNKEVFEILHKRIKEDIENEKNCIYDATNISYKRRMAFLREIRDFAATKDIKIHARCIFVCTPVEYCIRWNKLRDCQVPEEVIDRMYRNFDVPYYYEGWNKIVLYYPIRAFRNCYGKADEFILNHLDFNQNNKHHSLTLGGHLEKARERVCGEGLVSFATSIHDCGKPYCATFKNTKGEITEVCHYYSHEKVGAYMVMFFDAETFSEFEKLYAATLVRWHMQPYFSKENFENKYSRKIGKDLVQDVLKIHRADVAAH
;
A
#
# COMPACT_ATOMS: atom_id res chain seq x y z
N MET A 1 16.65 8.67 -28.24
CA MET A 1 16.05 7.77 -27.23
C MET A 1 14.57 8.14 -27.11
N LYS A 2 13.69 7.24 -27.44
CA LYS A 2 12.24 7.43 -27.39
C LYS A 2 11.74 7.21 -25.96
N ILE A 3 10.62 7.83 -25.59
CA ILE A 3 10.07 7.74 -24.23
C ILE A 3 8.68 7.11 -24.32
N CYS A 4 8.47 6.03 -23.58
CA CYS A 4 7.18 5.37 -23.42
C CYS A 4 6.67 5.56 -21.98
N THR A 5 5.42 5.98 -21.82
CA THR A 5 4.76 6.07 -20.52
C THR A 5 4.14 4.72 -20.17
N PHE A 6 4.66 4.13 -19.10
CA PHE A 6 4.07 2.95 -18.49
C PHE A 6 3.34 3.35 -17.20
N VAL A 7 2.09 2.96 -17.08
CA VAL A 7 1.25 3.22 -15.90
C VAL A 7 0.88 1.90 -15.24
N MET A 8 1.07 1.78 -13.93
CA MET A 8 0.59 0.65 -13.15
C MET A 8 -0.51 1.12 -12.20
N MET A 9 -1.69 0.52 -12.31
CA MET A 9 -2.77 0.71 -11.35
C MET A 9 -2.47 -0.09 -10.09
N VAL A 10 -2.69 0.51 -8.92
CA VAL A 10 -2.52 -0.14 -7.61
C VAL A 10 -3.76 0.12 -6.76
N GLY A 11 -4.33 -0.92 -6.16
CA GLY A 11 -5.50 -0.80 -5.29
C GLY A 11 -6.22 -2.13 -5.05
N LEU A 12 -7.09 -2.18 -4.04
CA LEU A 12 -7.87 -3.35 -3.68
C LEU A 12 -8.95 -3.69 -4.73
N PRO A 13 -9.46 -4.93 -4.79
CA PRO A 13 -10.69 -5.21 -5.52
C PRO A 13 -11.81 -4.27 -5.05
N GLY A 14 -12.66 -3.82 -5.97
CA GLY A 14 -13.71 -2.85 -5.65
C GLY A 14 -13.25 -1.41 -5.39
N SER A 15 -11.96 -1.07 -5.49
CA SER A 15 -11.48 0.30 -5.27
C SER A 15 -11.79 1.31 -6.39
N GLY A 16 -12.32 0.87 -7.53
CA GLY A 16 -12.56 1.71 -8.70
C GLY A 16 -11.39 1.80 -9.69
N LYS A 17 -10.41 0.87 -9.59
CA LYS A 17 -9.22 0.86 -10.48
C LYS A 17 -9.54 0.88 -11.96
N SER A 18 -10.43 0.00 -12.44
CA SER A 18 -10.73 -0.10 -13.87
C SER A 18 -11.42 1.15 -14.40
N THR A 19 -12.23 1.83 -13.58
CA THR A 19 -12.80 3.14 -13.91
C THR A 19 -11.69 4.19 -14.02
N ALA A 20 -10.76 4.21 -13.06
CA ALA A 20 -9.62 5.11 -13.09
C ALA A 20 -8.69 4.77 -14.27
N ALA A 21 -8.44 3.50 -14.58
CA ALA A 21 -7.64 3.08 -15.73
C ALA A 21 -8.19 3.63 -17.05
N LYS A 22 -9.50 3.56 -17.26
CA LYS A 22 -10.19 4.14 -18.44
C LYS A 22 -10.02 5.67 -18.53
N TYR A 23 -10.05 6.37 -17.39
CA TYR A 23 -9.80 7.81 -17.34
C TYR A 23 -8.34 8.13 -17.71
N PHE A 24 -7.38 7.46 -17.08
CA PHE A 24 -5.95 7.69 -17.35
C PHE A 24 -5.52 7.21 -18.73
N ALA A 25 -6.20 6.20 -19.31
CA ALA A 25 -5.96 5.77 -20.68
C ALA A 25 -6.20 6.89 -21.69
N LYS A 26 -7.29 7.64 -21.51
CA LYS A 26 -7.59 8.82 -22.34
C LYS A 26 -6.56 9.94 -22.12
N LEU A 27 -6.17 10.17 -20.85
CA LEU A 27 -5.22 11.24 -20.50
C LEU A 27 -3.81 10.99 -21.05
N TYR A 28 -3.37 9.74 -21.10
CA TYR A 28 -2.01 9.36 -21.53
C TYR A 28 -1.99 8.75 -22.94
N GLU A 29 -3.12 8.70 -23.64
CA GLU A 29 -3.24 8.03 -24.94
C GLU A 29 -2.64 6.61 -24.89
N ALA A 30 -3.07 5.84 -23.88
CA ALA A 30 -2.46 4.56 -23.51
C ALA A 30 -3.42 3.37 -23.71
N ASN A 31 -2.90 2.25 -24.17
CA ASN A 31 -3.61 0.98 -24.19
C ASN A 31 -3.77 0.42 -22.78
N VAL A 32 -4.94 -0.14 -22.46
CA VAL A 32 -5.19 -0.78 -21.16
C VAL A 32 -5.09 -2.29 -21.30
N HIS A 33 -4.27 -2.91 -20.46
CA HIS A 33 -4.17 -4.36 -20.31
C HIS A 33 -4.66 -4.75 -18.92
N SER A 34 -5.86 -5.33 -18.86
CA SER A 34 -6.53 -5.74 -17.62
C SER A 34 -6.39 -7.24 -17.42
N SER A 35 -6.05 -7.66 -16.20
CA SER A 35 -6.03 -9.08 -15.85
C SER A 35 -7.40 -9.73 -15.92
N ASP A 36 -8.45 -8.97 -15.61
CA ASP A 36 -9.83 -9.49 -15.62
C ASP A 36 -10.33 -9.64 -17.07
N ASP A 37 -10.02 -8.65 -17.95
CA ASP A 37 -10.38 -8.73 -19.39
C ASP A 37 -9.66 -9.91 -20.08
N ILE A 38 -8.39 -10.17 -19.74
CA ILE A 38 -7.65 -11.33 -20.30
C ILE A 38 -8.25 -12.64 -19.82
N ARG A 39 -8.69 -12.75 -18.56
CA ARG A 39 -9.40 -13.94 -18.08
C ARG A 39 -10.68 -14.16 -18.84
N GLU A 40 -11.48 -13.12 -19.03
CA GLU A 40 -12.71 -13.21 -19.79
C GLU A 40 -12.45 -13.64 -21.24
N GLU A 41 -11.47 -13.03 -21.89
CA GLU A 41 -11.11 -13.33 -23.29
C GLU A 41 -10.68 -14.79 -23.51
N ILE A 42 -9.89 -15.37 -22.57
CA ILE A 42 -9.24 -16.67 -22.78
C ILE A 42 -10.06 -17.81 -22.15
N PHE A 43 -10.65 -17.57 -20.99
CA PHE A 43 -11.31 -18.60 -20.20
C PHE A 43 -12.83 -18.41 -20.12
N ASN A 44 -13.41 -17.37 -20.77
CA ASN A 44 -14.82 -16.95 -20.64
C ASN A 44 -15.25 -16.84 -19.17
N ASN A 45 -14.32 -16.43 -18.30
CA ASN A 45 -14.57 -16.32 -16.85
C ASN A 45 -13.57 -15.32 -16.22
N ALA A 46 -14.01 -14.08 -16.00
CA ALA A 46 -13.21 -13.03 -15.36
C ALA A 46 -12.77 -13.39 -13.92
N GLU A 47 -13.46 -14.33 -13.26
CA GLU A 47 -13.19 -14.76 -11.89
C GLU A 47 -12.17 -15.93 -11.80
N ASP A 48 -11.74 -16.50 -12.93
CA ASP A 48 -10.81 -17.63 -12.93
C ASP A 48 -9.49 -17.27 -12.27
N GLN A 49 -9.20 -17.93 -11.14
CA GLN A 49 -7.96 -17.77 -10.38
C GLN A 49 -6.99 -18.97 -10.58
N ASN A 50 -7.41 -20.01 -11.31
CA ASN A 50 -6.59 -21.21 -11.50
C ASN A 50 -5.46 -20.99 -12.52
N HIS A 51 -5.69 -20.08 -13.47
CA HIS A 51 -4.76 -19.79 -14.57
C HIS A 51 -4.00 -18.47 -14.40
N ASN A 52 -3.81 -18.00 -13.16
CA ASN A 52 -3.17 -16.72 -12.89
C ASN A 52 -1.81 -16.57 -13.60
N LYS A 53 -0.98 -17.63 -13.63
CA LYS A 53 0.33 -17.58 -14.26
C LYS A 53 0.23 -17.22 -15.74
N GLU A 54 -0.64 -17.90 -16.48
CA GLU A 54 -0.87 -17.70 -17.91
C GLU A 54 -1.44 -16.31 -18.21
N VAL A 55 -2.42 -15.87 -17.42
CA VAL A 55 -3.01 -14.52 -17.53
C VAL A 55 -1.93 -13.44 -17.40
N PHE A 56 -1.05 -13.54 -16.40
CA PHE A 56 0.00 -12.55 -16.21
C PHE A 56 1.12 -12.66 -17.24
N GLU A 57 1.44 -13.84 -17.77
CA GLU A 57 2.37 -14.01 -18.89
C GLU A 57 1.86 -13.30 -20.15
N ILE A 58 0.56 -13.45 -20.47
CA ILE A 58 -0.08 -12.76 -21.60
C ILE A 58 -0.11 -11.24 -21.38
N LEU A 59 -0.49 -10.81 -20.18
CA LEU A 59 -0.55 -9.40 -19.83
C LEU A 59 0.84 -8.74 -19.97
N HIS A 60 1.87 -9.37 -19.45
CA HIS A 60 3.25 -8.89 -19.55
C HIS A 60 3.74 -8.86 -21.00
N LYS A 61 3.36 -9.86 -21.81
CA LYS A 61 3.67 -9.90 -23.25
C LYS A 61 3.04 -8.72 -23.98
N ARG A 62 1.73 -8.47 -23.77
CA ARG A 62 1.02 -7.34 -24.41
C ARG A 62 1.62 -5.98 -24.03
N ILE A 63 2.02 -5.79 -22.77
CA ILE A 63 2.72 -4.58 -22.32
C ILE A 63 4.06 -4.41 -23.05
N LYS A 64 4.84 -5.49 -23.21
CA LYS A 64 6.11 -5.43 -23.95
C LYS A 64 5.92 -5.14 -25.43
N GLU A 65 4.88 -5.70 -26.04
CA GLU A 65 4.50 -5.41 -27.43
C GLU A 65 4.13 -3.93 -27.63
N ASP A 66 3.39 -3.32 -26.69
CA ASP A 66 3.12 -1.88 -26.74
C ASP A 66 4.40 -1.06 -26.60
N ILE A 67 5.27 -1.40 -25.63
CA ILE A 67 6.56 -0.71 -25.44
C ILE A 67 7.41 -0.79 -26.72
N GLU A 68 7.52 -1.97 -27.35
CA GLU A 68 8.26 -2.16 -28.59
C GLU A 68 7.70 -1.34 -29.74
N ASN A 69 6.38 -1.15 -29.79
CA ASN A 69 5.68 -0.31 -30.75
C ASN A 69 5.59 1.17 -30.30
N GLU A 70 6.33 1.58 -29.26
CA GLU A 70 6.40 2.96 -28.76
C GLU A 70 5.05 3.50 -28.27
N LYS A 71 4.13 2.63 -27.86
CA LYS A 71 2.83 2.99 -27.32
C LYS A 71 2.86 3.08 -25.82
N ASN A 72 2.13 4.05 -25.28
CA ASN A 72 1.89 4.11 -23.84
C ASN A 72 0.95 2.98 -23.42
N CYS A 73 1.14 2.44 -22.23
CA CYS A 73 0.35 1.31 -21.75
C CYS A 73 0.02 1.40 -20.27
N ILE A 74 -1.11 0.83 -19.88
CA ILE A 74 -1.62 0.73 -18.52
C ILE A 74 -1.75 -0.73 -18.12
N TYR A 75 -1.14 -1.08 -17.00
CA TYR A 75 -1.26 -2.37 -16.32
C TYR A 75 -2.37 -2.29 -15.28
N ASP A 76 -3.57 -2.83 -15.58
CA ASP A 76 -4.71 -2.87 -14.65
C ASP A 76 -4.81 -4.23 -13.97
N ALA A 77 -4.30 -4.29 -12.74
CA ALA A 77 -4.48 -5.38 -11.79
C ALA A 77 -4.36 -4.81 -10.36
N THR A 78 -4.52 -5.63 -9.33
CA THR A 78 -4.46 -5.16 -7.93
C THR A 78 -3.08 -4.65 -7.53
N ASN A 79 -2.00 -5.27 -8.02
CA ASN A 79 -0.59 -4.88 -7.85
C ASN A 79 -0.19 -4.51 -6.41
N ILE A 80 -0.73 -5.22 -5.41
CA ILE A 80 -0.59 -4.87 -3.99
C ILE A 80 0.80 -5.13 -3.39
N SER A 81 1.65 -5.95 -4.04
CA SER A 81 2.96 -6.33 -3.52
C SER A 81 4.08 -5.47 -4.11
N TYR A 82 4.83 -4.76 -3.26
CA TYR A 82 5.98 -3.95 -3.70
C TYR A 82 7.06 -4.80 -4.39
N LYS A 83 7.27 -6.05 -3.93
CA LYS A 83 8.26 -6.94 -4.55
C LYS A 83 7.92 -7.28 -6.00
N ARG A 84 6.63 -7.57 -6.26
CA ARG A 84 6.15 -7.85 -7.63
C ARG A 84 6.20 -6.61 -8.50
N ARG A 85 5.80 -5.44 -7.98
CA ARG A 85 5.89 -4.17 -8.70
C ARG A 85 7.33 -3.86 -9.12
N MET A 86 8.29 -3.96 -8.18
CA MET A 86 9.71 -3.72 -8.48
C MET A 86 10.28 -4.71 -9.48
N ALA A 87 9.92 -6.00 -9.37
CA ALA A 87 10.39 -7.03 -10.30
C ALA A 87 9.92 -6.71 -11.72
N PHE A 88 8.65 -6.40 -11.89
CA PHE A 88 8.10 -6.08 -13.20
C PHE A 88 8.64 -4.75 -13.76
N LEU A 89 8.79 -3.72 -12.92
CA LEU A 89 9.43 -2.46 -13.35
C LEU A 89 10.86 -2.67 -13.87
N ARG A 90 11.62 -3.53 -13.23
CA ARG A 90 12.96 -3.89 -13.69
C ARG A 90 12.88 -4.59 -15.04
N GLU A 91 12.04 -5.61 -15.13
CA GLU A 91 11.85 -6.41 -16.34
C GLU A 91 11.50 -5.56 -17.56
N ILE A 92 10.52 -4.63 -17.45
CA ILE A 92 10.15 -3.78 -18.58
C ILE A 92 11.20 -2.72 -18.92
N ARG A 93 11.98 -2.23 -17.94
CA ARG A 93 13.08 -1.30 -18.19
C ARG A 93 14.24 -1.97 -18.91
N ASP A 94 14.60 -3.18 -18.46
CA ASP A 94 15.64 -3.97 -19.12
C ASP A 94 15.24 -4.31 -20.54
N PHE A 95 13.98 -4.71 -20.77
CA PHE A 95 13.44 -4.97 -22.10
C PHE A 95 13.46 -3.70 -22.97
N ALA A 96 12.95 -2.57 -22.48
CA ALA A 96 12.89 -1.31 -23.22
C ALA A 96 14.30 -0.79 -23.59
N ALA A 97 15.28 -0.98 -22.71
CA ALA A 97 16.67 -0.61 -22.97
C ALA A 97 17.25 -1.36 -24.17
N THR A 98 16.87 -2.64 -24.41
CA THR A 98 17.28 -3.39 -25.62
C THR A 98 16.72 -2.80 -26.92
N LYS A 99 15.70 -1.95 -26.83
CA LYS A 99 15.02 -1.29 -27.96
C LYS A 99 15.32 0.22 -28.06
N ASP A 100 16.29 0.74 -27.29
CA ASP A 100 16.60 2.18 -27.16
C ASP A 100 15.38 3.03 -26.73
N ILE A 101 14.52 2.46 -25.90
CA ILE A 101 13.32 3.10 -25.34
C ILE A 101 13.51 3.35 -23.86
N LYS A 102 13.18 4.56 -23.40
CA LYS A 102 13.15 4.91 -21.96
C LYS A 102 11.74 4.80 -21.40
N ILE A 103 11.59 4.07 -20.32
CA ILE A 103 10.31 3.97 -19.59
C ILE A 103 10.15 5.14 -18.62
N HIS A 104 9.06 5.87 -18.77
CA HIS A 104 8.55 6.80 -17.76
C HIS A 104 7.48 6.10 -16.96
N ALA A 105 7.89 5.49 -15.82
CA ALA A 105 7.01 4.67 -15.00
C ALA A 105 6.17 5.52 -14.03
N ARG A 106 4.85 5.38 -14.09
CA ARG A 106 3.88 6.03 -13.22
C ARG A 106 3.09 4.98 -12.43
N CYS A 107 2.86 5.26 -11.16
CA CYS A 107 1.95 4.48 -10.31
C CYS A 107 0.69 5.32 -10.06
N ILE A 108 -0.48 4.76 -10.34
CA ILE A 108 -1.76 5.34 -9.94
C ILE A 108 -2.28 4.52 -8.76
N PHE A 109 -2.10 5.04 -7.57
CA PHE A 109 -2.62 4.41 -6.36
C PHE A 109 -4.07 4.88 -6.12
N VAL A 110 -5.02 3.98 -6.30
CA VAL A 110 -6.45 4.23 -6.12
C VAL A 110 -6.78 4.09 -4.63
N CYS A 111 -6.90 5.23 -3.97
CA CYS A 111 -7.11 5.36 -2.53
C CYS A 111 -8.61 5.31 -2.23
N THR A 112 -9.11 4.13 -1.86
CA THR A 112 -10.49 3.87 -1.45
C THR A 112 -10.48 3.13 -0.12
N PRO A 113 -11.14 3.62 0.95
CA PRO A 113 -11.21 2.90 2.22
C PRO A 113 -11.75 1.49 2.02
N VAL A 114 -11.25 0.53 2.82
CA VAL A 114 -11.55 -0.91 2.61
C VAL A 114 -13.04 -1.21 2.71
N GLU A 115 -13.78 -0.49 3.57
CA GLU A 115 -15.23 -0.64 3.74
C GLU A 115 -15.97 -0.30 2.44
N TYR A 116 -15.51 0.73 1.72
CA TYR A 116 -16.05 1.08 0.41
C TYR A 116 -15.60 0.11 -0.69
N CYS A 117 -14.38 -0.42 -0.61
CA CYS A 117 -13.94 -1.48 -1.52
C CYS A 117 -14.86 -2.71 -1.41
N ILE A 118 -15.18 -3.16 -0.19
CA ILE A 118 -16.10 -4.26 0.07
C ILE A 118 -17.50 -3.93 -0.43
N ARG A 119 -18.01 -2.73 -0.09
CA ARG A 119 -19.35 -2.29 -0.53
C ARG A 119 -19.48 -2.23 -2.05
N TRP A 120 -18.51 -1.64 -2.75
CA TRP A 120 -18.54 -1.53 -4.20
C TRP A 120 -18.30 -2.86 -4.90
N ASN A 121 -17.50 -3.74 -4.29
CA ASN A 121 -17.31 -5.10 -4.79
C ASN A 121 -18.65 -5.89 -4.83
N LYS A 122 -19.53 -5.69 -3.82
CA LYS A 122 -20.85 -6.31 -3.77
C LYS A 122 -21.82 -5.83 -4.88
N LEU A 123 -21.50 -4.71 -5.55
CA LEU A 123 -22.30 -4.16 -6.65
C LEU A 123 -21.78 -4.60 -8.04
N ARG A 124 -20.71 -5.41 -8.08
CA ARG A 124 -20.13 -5.90 -9.35
C ARG A 124 -20.81 -7.21 -9.75
N ASP A 125 -20.88 -7.45 -11.06
CA ASP A 125 -21.32 -8.75 -11.60
C ASP A 125 -20.35 -9.86 -11.17
N CYS A 126 -19.05 -9.59 -11.24
CA CYS A 126 -17.97 -10.48 -10.78
C CYS A 126 -17.46 -10.02 -9.39
N GLN A 127 -17.83 -10.75 -8.35
CA GLN A 127 -17.51 -10.40 -6.97
C GLN A 127 -16.29 -11.19 -6.45
N VAL A 128 -15.39 -10.50 -5.79
CA VAL A 128 -14.30 -11.14 -5.04
C VAL A 128 -14.79 -11.44 -3.61
N PRO A 129 -14.59 -12.67 -3.07
CA PRO A 129 -14.97 -12.97 -1.69
C PRO A 129 -14.36 -11.98 -0.69
N GLU A 130 -15.14 -11.60 0.33
CA GLU A 130 -14.75 -10.57 1.29
C GLU A 130 -13.48 -10.94 2.06
N GLU A 131 -13.31 -12.23 2.43
CA GLU A 131 -12.10 -12.75 3.06
C GLU A 131 -10.85 -12.66 2.17
N VAL A 132 -11.02 -12.67 0.84
CA VAL A 132 -9.92 -12.45 -0.11
C VAL A 132 -9.54 -10.96 -0.12
N ILE A 133 -10.52 -10.05 -0.08
CA ILE A 133 -10.28 -8.60 0.03
C ILE A 133 -9.58 -8.30 1.36
N ASP A 134 -10.04 -8.86 2.49
CA ASP A 134 -9.40 -8.71 3.79
C ASP A 134 -7.95 -9.20 3.77
N ARG A 135 -7.71 -10.40 3.21
CA ARG A 135 -6.36 -10.93 3.04
C ARG A 135 -5.48 -10.03 2.17
N MET A 136 -6.02 -9.45 1.09
CA MET A 136 -5.30 -8.51 0.25
C MET A 136 -4.99 -7.21 0.99
N TYR A 137 -5.94 -6.69 1.77
CA TYR A 137 -5.76 -5.50 2.59
C TYR A 137 -4.65 -5.68 3.63
N ARG A 138 -4.67 -6.78 4.38
CA ARG A 138 -3.61 -7.14 5.35
C ARG A 138 -2.24 -7.35 4.71
N ASN A 139 -2.18 -7.59 3.40
CA ASN A 139 -0.94 -7.78 2.67
C ASN A 139 -0.61 -6.62 1.71
N PHE A 140 -1.34 -5.50 1.81
CA PHE A 140 -1.14 -4.37 0.93
C PHE A 140 0.13 -3.60 1.28
N ASP A 141 1.04 -3.48 0.32
CA ASP A 141 2.20 -2.60 0.43
C ASP A 141 1.90 -1.29 -0.32
N VAL A 142 1.76 -0.18 0.41
CA VAL A 142 1.60 1.16 -0.16
C VAL A 142 2.78 1.46 -1.08
N PRO A 143 2.56 1.92 -2.33
CA PRO A 143 3.65 2.21 -3.25
C PRO A 143 4.47 3.40 -2.78
N TYR A 144 5.79 3.33 -3.00
CA TYR A 144 6.69 4.42 -2.67
C TYR A 144 7.84 4.55 -3.68
N TYR A 145 8.50 5.71 -3.69
CA TYR A 145 9.52 6.07 -4.67
C TYR A 145 10.76 5.18 -4.70
N TYR A 146 11.11 4.50 -3.58
CA TYR A 146 12.22 3.52 -3.59
C TYR A 146 11.96 2.31 -4.51
N GLU A 147 10.71 2.11 -4.93
CA GLU A 147 10.36 1.09 -5.92
C GLU A 147 10.83 1.45 -7.34
N GLY A 148 11.20 2.71 -7.56
CA GLY A 148 11.70 3.20 -8.84
C GLY A 148 10.67 3.96 -9.70
N TRP A 149 9.55 4.41 -9.13
CA TRP A 149 8.56 5.23 -9.82
C TRP A 149 9.11 6.63 -10.18
N ASN A 150 8.83 7.09 -11.39
CA ASN A 150 9.05 8.49 -11.78
C ASN A 150 7.97 9.40 -11.18
N LYS A 151 6.73 8.89 -11.06
CA LYS A 151 5.61 9.60 -10.42
C LYS A 151 4.68 8.61 -9.75
N ILE A 152 4.25 8.95 -8.54
CA ILE A 152 3.11 8.31 -7.86
C ILE A 152 1.99 9.34 -7.78
N VAL A 153 0.79 8.96 -8.16
CA VAL A 153 -0.44 9.78 -8.07
C VAL A 153 -1.38 9.11 -7.10
N LEU A 154 -1.81 9.84 -6.07
CA LEU A 154 -2.88 9.41 -5.19
C LEU A 154 -4.22 9.79 -5.80
N TYR A 155 -4.93 8.79 -6.32
CA TYR A 155 -6.24 8.98 -6.92
C TYR A 155 -7.35 8.60 -5.95
N TYR A 156 -8.15 9.57 -5.55
CA TYR A 156 -9.32 9.37 -4.70
C TYR A 156 -10.58 9.41 -5.57
N PRO A 157 -11.27 8.26 -5.80
CA PRO A 157 -12.49 8.21 -6.62
C PRO A 157 -13.60 9.14 -6.08
N ILE A 158 -13.64 9.31 -4.77
CA ILE A 158 -14.47 10.28 -4.07
C ILE A 158 -13.54 11.21 -3.27
N ARG A 159 -13.60 12.50 -3.52
CA ARG A 159 -12.72 13.50 -2.88
C ARG A 159 -12.77 13.44 -1.35
N ALA A 160 -13.94 13.18 -0.79
CA ALA A 160 -14.13 13.07 0.66
C ALA A 160 -13.31 11.93 1.31
N PHE A 161 -12.87 10.93 0.55
CA PHE A 161 -12.03 9.86 1.10
C PHE A 161 -10.67 10.36 1.58
N ARG A 162 -10.19 11.49 1.06
CA ARG A 162 -8.86 12.02 1.40
C ARG A 162 -8.68 12.25 2.91
N ASN A 163 -9.76 12.56 3.64
CA ASN A 163 -9.72 12.94 5.05
C ASN A 163 -10.79 12.22 5.89
N CYS A 164 -11.32 11.07 5.41
CA CYS A 164 -12.50 10.46 6.03
C CYS A 164 -12.25 9.78 7.38
N TYR A 165 -10.99 9.60 7.78
CA TYR A 165 -10.63 9.06 9.10
C TYR A 165 -10.36 10.15 10.16
N GLY A 166 -10.59 11.44 9.82
CA GLY A 166 -10.36 12.53 10.74
C GLY A 166 -8.89 12.77 11.08
N LYS A 167 -8.63 13.51 12.14
CA LYS A 167 -7.27 13.86 12.59
C LYS A 167 -6.64 12.73 13.41
N ALA A 168 -5.31 12.69 13.44
CA ALA A 168 -4.57 11.76 14.29
C ALA A 168 -4.93 11.87 15.78
N ASP A 169 -5.17 13.11 16.28
CA ASP A 169 -5.59 13.34 17.66
C ASP A 169 -6.97 12.73 17.96
N GLU A 170 -7.91 12.82 17.03
CA GLU A 170 -9.22 12.18 17.15
C GLU A 170 -9.10 10.65 17.22
N PHE A 171 -8.21 10.09 16.42
CA PHE A 171 -7.93 8.65 16.47
C PHE A 171 -7.38 8.24 17.85
N ILE A 172 -6.41 8.97 18.40
CA ILE A 172 -5.85 8.73 19.73
C ILE A 172 -6.94 8.77 20.79
N LEU A 173 -7.75 9.85 20.80
CA LEU A 173 -8.84 10.05 21.77
C LEU A 173 -9.88 8.90 21.71
N ASN A 174 -10.24 8.47 20.51
CA ASN A 174 -11.19 7.38 20.29
C ASN A 174 -10.67 6.00 20.72
N HIS A 175 -9.37 5.87 21.03
CA HIS A 175 -8.75 4.60 21.43
C HIS A 175 -8.10 4.65 22.82
N LEU A 176 -8.44 5.66 23.63
CA LEU A 176 -7.97 5.74 25.03
C LEU A 176 -8.42 4.54 25.88
N ASP A 177 -9.55 3.93 25.53
CA ASP A 177 -10.10 2.75 26.23
C ASP A 177 -9.74 1.42 25.52
N PHE A 178 -9.04 1.46 24.40
CA PHE A 178 -8.69 0.25 23.66
C PHE A 178 -7.59 -0.53 24.39
N ASN A 179 -7.99 -1.58 25.14
CA ASN A 179 -7.07 -2.48 25.79
C ASN A 179 -6.39 -3.39 24.74
N GLN A 180 -5.08 -3.38 24.71
CA GLN A 180 -4.32 -4.16 23.74
C GLN A 180 -4.27 -5.66 24.06
N ASN A 181 -4.69 -6.09 25.26
CA ASN A 181 -4.76 -7.49 25.71
C ASN A 181 -3.50 -8.31 25.38
N ASN A 182 -2.34 -7.65 25.53
CA ASN A 182 -1.05 -8.23 25.22
C ASN A 182 -0.04 -7.83 26.30
N LYS A 183 0.72 -8.81 26.84
CA LYS A 183 1.71 -8.60 27.91
C LYS A 183 2.85 -7.62 27.55
N HIS A 184 3.03 -7.34 26.27
CA HIS A 184 4.04 -6.39 25.81
C HIS A 184 3.55 -4.94 25.84
N HIS A 185 2.28 -4.70 26.18
CA HIS A 185 1.69 -3.37 26.24
C HIS A 185 1.04 -3.14 27.60
N SER A 186 1.62 -2.24 28.39
CA SER A 186 1.07 -1.83 29.69
C SER A 186 0.00 -0.73 29.56
N LEU A 187 -0.05 -0.06 28.44
CA LEU A 187 -0.96 1.05 28.13
C LEU A 187 -2.06 0.62 27.16
N THR A 188 -3.17 1.36 27.18
CA THR A 188 -4.15 1.35 26.09
C THR A 188 -3.53 1.83 24.78
N LEU A 189 -4.16 1.57 23.65
CA LEU A 189 -3.64 1.99 22.35
C LEU A 189 -3.47 3.52 22.28
N GLY A 190 -4.50 4.28 22.67
CA GLY A 190 -4.42 5.75 22.66
C GLY A 190 -3.34 6.28 23.58
N GLY A 191 -3.25 5.77 24.83
CA GLY A 191 -2.21 6.18 25.78
C GLY A 191 -0.79 5.86 25.29
N HIS A 192 -0.61 4.71 24.61
CA HIS A 192 0.66 4.34 23.99
C HIS A 192 1.05 5.30 22.86
N LEU A 193 0.11 5.58 21.95
CA LEU A 193 0.36 6.49 20.82
C LEU A 193 0.69 7.92 21.28
N GLU A 194 -0.01 8.43 22.30
CA GLU A 194 0.26 9.75 22.89
C GLU A 194 1.66 9.81 23.50
N LYS A 195 2.00 8.84 24.33
CA LYS A 195 3.32 8.77 24.98
C LYS A 195 4.47 8.60 23.97
N ALA A 196 4.27 7.82 22.90
CA ALA A 196 5.25 7.69 21.82
C ALA A 196 5.44 9.01 21.07
N ARG A 197 4.33 9.71 20.73
CA ARG A 197 4.37 11.00 20.03
C ARG A 197 5.12 12.08 20.81
N GLU A 198 4.99 12.12 22.12
CA GLU A 198 5.70 13.09 22.98
C GLU A 198 7.22 13.01 22.80
N ARG A 199 7.76 11.83 22.51
CA ARG A 199 9.21 11.59 22.32
C ARG A 199 9.78 12.18 21.04
N VAL A 200 8.93 12.47 20.07
CA VAL A 200 9.29 13.03 18.75
C VAL A 200 8.54 14.35 18.47
N CYS A 201 8.12 15.04 19.53
CA CYS A 201 7.41 16.31 19.43
C CYS A 201 8.23 17.34 18.64
N GLY A 202 7.59 18.02 17.67
CA GLY A 202 8.24 19.01 16.81
C GLY A 202 8.89 18.45 15.55
N GLU A 203 8.94 17.14 15.36
CA GLU A 203 9.54 16.52 14.17
C GLU A 203 8.56 16.32 13.00
N GLY A 204 7.53 17.18 12.85
CA GLY A 204 6.62 17.22 11.68
C GLY A 204 6.09 15.85 11.27
N LEU A 205 6.57 15.32 10.13
CA LEU A 205 6.13 14.05 9.57
C LEU A 205 6.40 12.85 10.47
N VAL A 206 7.52 12.83 11.18
CA VAL A 206 7.86 11.75 12.12
C VAL A 206 6.89 11.74 13.28
N SER A 207 6.57 12.91 13.84
CA SER A 207 5.59 13.05 14.92
C SER A 207 4.20 12.60 14.47
N PHE A 208 3.75 13.01 13.28
CA PHE A 208 2.48 12.54 12.71
C PHE A 208 2.48 11.01 12.51
N ALA A 209 3.51 10.44 11.89
CA ALA A 209 3.58 9.00 11.67
C ALA A 209 3.61 8.23 13.00
N THR A 210 4.31 8.76 14.02
CA THR A 210 4.36 8.17 15.36
C THR A 210 3.00 8.19 16.04
N SER A 211 2.21 9.27 15.91
CA SER A 211 0.87 9.37 16.51
C SER A 211 -0.14 8.36 15.96
N ILE A 212 0.15 7.72 14.81
CA ILE A 212 -0.74 6.75 14.17
C ILE A 212 -0.02 5.45 13.75
N HIS A 213 1.21 5.19 14.23
CA HIS A 213 2.00 4.03 13.76
C HIS A 213 1.28 2.69 13.98
N ASP A 214 0.49 2.61 15.02
CA ASP A 214 -0.28 1.44 15.44
C ASP A 214 -1.78 1.51 15.07
N CYS A 215 -2.19 2.46 14.23
CA CYS A 215 -3.61 2.65 13.88
C CYS A 215 -4.25 1.43 13.19
N GLY A 216 -3.47 0.51 12.65
CA GLY A 216 -3.97 -0.74 12.10
C GLY A 216 -4.34 -1.80 13.15
N LYS A 217 -3.94 -1.64 14.43
CA LYS A 217 -4.19 -2.64 15.48
C LYS A 217 -5.67 -2.97 15.69
N PRO A 218 -6.60 -2.01 15.81
CA PRO A 218 -8.00 -2.33 16.02
C PRO A 218 -8.59 -3.23 14.93
N TYR A 219 -8.21 -2.99 13.67
CA TYR A 219 -8.64 -3.83 12.55
C TYR A 219 -8.00 -5.23 12.57
N CYS A 220 -6.76 -5.32 13.03
CA CYS A 220 -5.97 -6.55 13.00
C CYS A 220 -6.13 -7.43 14.26
N ALA A 221 -6.81 -6.94 15.29
CA ALA A 221 -6.97 -7.64 16.57
C ALA A 221 -7.54 -9.06 16.39
N THR A 222 -6.84 -10.04 16.95
CA THR A 222 -7.28 -11.44 16.90
C THR A 222 -6.71 -12.21 18.08
N PHE A 223 -7.52 -13.11 18.66
CA PHE A 223 -7.10 -14.10 19.67
C PHE A 223 -6.71 -15.43 19.03
N LYS A 224 -6.27 -15.43 17.78
CA LYS A 224 -5.75 -16.62 17.09
C LYS A 224 -4.28 -16.42 16.74
N ASN A 225 -3.48 -17.46 16.97
CA ASN A 225 -2.10 -17.49 16.53
C ASN A 225 -1.99 -17.71 15.00
N THR A 226 -0.78 -17.73 14.46
CA THR A 226 -0.53 -17.94 13.02
C THR A 226 -0.96 -19.32 12.50
N LYS A 227 -1.24 -20.28 13.39
CA LYS A 227 -1.77 -21.60 13.06
C LYS A 227 -3.29 -21.66 13.14
N GLY A 228 -3.95 -20.56 13.56
CA GLY A 228 -5.40 -20.47 13.76
C GLY A 228 -5.90 -21.00 15.12
N GLU A 229 -5.01 -21.34 16.03
CA GLU A 229 -5.34 -21.80 17.39
C GLU A 229 -5.70 -20.60 18.28
N ILE A 230 -6.73 -20.76 19.13
CA ILE A 230 -7.17 -19.72 20.08
C ILE A 230 -6.10 -19.51 21.16
N THR A 231 -5.83 -18.25 21.49
CA THR A 231 -4.86 -17.82 22.51
C THR A 231 -5.52 -16.85 23.49
N GLU A 232 -4.99 -16.75 24.70
CA GLU A 232 -5.42 -15.76 25.69
C GLU A 232 -4.90 -14.35 25.39
N VAL A 233 -3.88 -14.25 24.52
CA VAL A 233 -3.22 -13.01 24.17
C VAL A 233 -3.70 -12.52 22.81
N CYS A 234 -3.98 -11.23 22.68
CA CYS A 234 -4.34 -10.63 21.42
C CYS A 234 -3.11 -10.44 20.52
N HIS A 235 -3.26 -10.76 19.24
CA HIS A 235 -2.25 -10.57 18.19
C HIS A 235 -2.73 -9.55 17.17
N TYR A 236 -1.77 -8.84 16.53
CA TYR A 236 -2.03 -7.74 15.59
C TYR A 236 -1.26 -7.93 14.28
N TYR A 237 -1.37 -9.12 13.67
CA TYR A 237 -0.63 -9.45 12.46
C TYR A 237 -0.92 -8.48 11.32
N SER A 238 0.14 -7.96 10.69
CA SER A 238 0.09 -7.02 9.57
C SER A 238 -0.50 -5.64 9.89
N HIS A 239 -0.61 -5.25 11.17
CA HIS A 239 -1.13 -3.92 11.53
C HIS A 239 -0.32 -2.78 10.91
N GLU A 240 1.00 -2.98 10.70
CA GLU A 240 1.87 -2.00 10.05
C GLU A 240 1.53 -1.79 8.57
N LYS A 241 0.98 -2.79 7.87
CA LYS A 241 0.51 -2.68 6.49
C LYS A 241 -0.85 -2.03 6.42
N VAL A 242 -1.77 -2.51 7.25
CA VAL A 242 -3.11 -1.93 7.39
C VAL A 242 -3.01 -0.47 7.80
N GLY A 243 -2.20 -0.15 8.82
CA GLY A 243 -1.94 1.22 9.25
C GLY A 243 -1.38 2.10 8.13
N ALA A 244 -0.39 1.61 7.40
CA ALA A 244 0.16 2.35 6.24
C ALA A 244 -0.89 2.68 5.18
N TYR A 245 -1.82 1.76 4.90
CA TYR A 245 -2.95 2.02 4.00
C TYR A 245 -3.91 3.06 4.60
N MET A 246 -4.21 2.96 5.91
CA MET A 246 -5.08 3.89 6.63
C MET A 246 -4.55 5.33 6.62
N VAL A 247 -3.22 5.52 6.63
CA VAL A 247 -2.58 6.86 6.54
C VAL A 247 -3.12 7.66 5.35
N MET A 248 -3.49 7.02 4.25
CA MET A 248 -4.03 7.69 3.07
C MET A 248 -5.32 8.46 3.35
N PHE A 249 -6.04 8.12 4.42
CA PHE A 249 -7.38 8.63 4.75
C PHE A 249 -7.42 9.53 5.99
N PHE A 250 -6.32 9.64 6.73
CA PHE A 250 -6.20 10.63 7.80
C PHE A 250 -6.13 12.04 7.25
N ASP A 251 -6.72 12.97 8.00
CA ASP A 251 -6.63 14.40 7.73
C ASP A 251 -5.21 14.91 7.99
N ALA A 252 -4.56 15.25 6.91
CA ALA A 252 -3.22 15.79 6.88
C ALA A 252 -3.19 16.96 5.87
N GLU A 253 -4.06 17.96 6.09
CA GLU A 253 -4.31 19.08 5.16
C GLU A 253 -3.04 19.82 4.75
N THR A 254 -2.05 19.90 5.64
CA THR A 254 -0.77 20.57 5.40
C THR A 254 0.24 19.71 4.62
N PHE A 255 -0.01 18.42 4.46
CA PHE A 255 0.93 17.51 3.82
C PHE A 255 0.65 17.34 2.32
N SER A 256 1.71 17.43 1.54
CA SER A 256 1.70 17.06 0.12
C SER A 256 1.47 15.54 -0.04
N GLU A 257 1.12 15.10 -1.25
CA GLU A 257 1.00 13.67 -1.56
C GLU A 257 2.29 12.89 -1.29
N PHE A 258 3.44 13.52 -1.51
CA PHE A 258 4.74 12.93 -1.20
C PHE A 258 4.91 12.71 0.30
N GLU A 259 4.59 13.71 1.13
CA GLU A 259 4.69 13.63 2.58
C GLU A 259 3.72 12.61 3.16
N LYS A 260 2.51 12.52 2.60
CA LYS A 260 1.52 11.50 3.00
C LYS A 260 2.02 10.08 2.70
N LEU A 261 2.62 9.86 1.53
CA LEU A 261 3.28 8.60 1.18
C LEU A 261 4.50 8.31 2.07
N TYR A 262 5.25 9.33 2.43
CA TYR A 262 6.39 9.20 3.33
C TYR A 262 5.93 8.72 4.71
N ALA A 263 4.93 9.37 5.30
CA ALA A 263 4.35 8.96 6.58
C ALA A 263 3.80 7.52 6.54
N ALA A 264 3.08 7.14 5.47
CA ALA A 264 2.62 5.76 5.29
C ALA A 264 3.78 4.76 5.22
N THR A 265 4.89 5.16 4.60
CA THR A 265 6.08 4.33 4.52
C THR A 265 6.75 4.18 5.88
N LEU A 266 6.80 5.24 6.69
CA LEU A 266 7.27 5.17 8.08
C LEU A 266 6.42 4.19 8.90
N VAL A 267 5.09 4.30 8.82
CA VAL A 267 4.16 3.37 9.48
C VAL A 267 4.37 1.94 8.98
N ARG A 268 4.57 1.74 7.66
CA ARG A 268 4.83 0.41 7.10
C ARG A 268 6.10 -0.25 7.63
N TRP A 269 7.12 0.52 7.94
CA TRP A 269 8.44 0.00 8.31
C TRP A 269 8.72 0.03 9.81
N HIS A 270 7.88 0.63 10.66
CA HIS A 270 8.16 0.84 12.10
C HIS A 270 8.44 -0.47 12.86
N MET A 271 7.79 -1.57 12.47
CA MET A 271 8.02 -2.88 13.09
C MET A 271 9.32 -3.57 12.65
N GLN A 272 9.92 -3.13 11.53
CA GLN A 272 11.04 -3.85 10.94
C GLN A 272 12.31 -3.87 11.82
N PRO A 273 12.63 -2.83 12.61
CA PRO A 273 13.76 -2.87 13.53
C PRO A 273 13.67 -3.99 14.58
N TYR A 274 12.48 -4.32 15.07
CA TYR A 274 12.25 -5.44 16.00
C TYR A 274 12.71 -6.79 15.42
N PHE A 275 12.52 -7.00 14.12
CA PHE A 275 12.88 -8.25 13.44
C PHE A 275 14.32 -8.28 12.93
N SER A 276 14.94 -7.11 12.67
CA SER A 276 16.27 -7.01 12.04
C SER A 276 17.37 -6.62 13.02
N LYS A 277 17.00 -6.22 14.24
CA LYS A 277 17.95 -5.82 15.33
C LYS A 277 19.09 -4.93 14.80
N GLU A 278 20.32 -5.22 15.19
CA GLU A 278 21.53 -4.44 14.85
C GLU A 278 21.80 -4.33 13.34
N ASN A 279 21.21 -5.17 12.51
CA ASN A 279 21.43 -5.15 11.07
C ASN A 279 20.42 -4.30 10.29
N PHE A 280 19.45 -3.66 10.96
CA PHE A 280 18.40 -2.90 10.26
C PHE A 280 18.97 -1.78 9.40
N GLU A 281 19.80 -0.91 9.99
CA GLU A 281 20.35 0.26 9.30
C GLU A 281 21.18 -0.14 8.08
N ASN A 282 22.11 -1.05 8.22
CA ASN A 282 22.97 -1.51 7.11
C ASN A 282 22.19 -2.20 5.99
N LYS A 283 21.21 -3.02 6.35
CA LYS A 283 20.40 -3.81 5.41
C LYS A 283 19.43 -2.94 4.63
N TYR A 284 18.76 -2.00 5.32
CA TYR A 284 17.66 -1.25 4.76
C TYR A 284 18.04 0.10 4.16
N SER A 285 19.16 0.74 4.56
CA SER A 285 19.63 1.99 3.97
C SER A 285 19.84 1.89 2.46
N ARG A 286 20.30 0.73 1.96
CA ARG A 286 20.45 0.49 0.52
C ARG A 286 19.13 0.23 -0.19
N LYS A 287 18.10 -0.20 0.56
CA LYS A 287 16.81 -0.61 0.00
C LYS A 287 15.80 0.52 -0.04
N ILE A 288 15.70 1.28 1.04
CA ILE A 288 14.66 2.31 1.22
C ILE A 288 15.23 3.72 1.37
N GLY A 289 16.54 3.87 1.44
CA GLY A 289 17.24 5.15 1.63
C GLY A 289 17.62 5.41 3.09
N LYS A 290 18.71 6.16 3.29
CA LYS A 290 19.25 6.44 4.63
C LYS A 290 18.30 7.28 5.48
N ASP A 291 17.74 8.35 4.91
CA ASP A 291 16.86 9.28 5.63
C ASP A 291 15.63 8.56 6.18
N LEU A 292 14.97 7.75 5.33
CA LEU A 292 13.81 6.96 5.73
C LEU A 292 14.17 5.96 6.85
N VAL A 293 15.33 5.32 6.78
CA VAL A 293 15.81 4.41 7.83
C VAL A 293 16.02 5.15 9.15
N GLN A 294 16.61 6.35 9.14
CA GLN A 294 16.81 7.15 10.36
C GLN A 294 15.47 7.55 11.00
N ASP A 295 14.49 7.95 10.18
CA ASP A 295 13.18 8.33 10.70
C ASP A 295 12.39 7.11 11.22
N VAL A 296 12.49 5.94 10.57
CA VAL A 296 11.95 4.68 11.12
C VAL A 296 12.59 4.35 12.48
N LEU A 297 13.91 4.56 12.64
CA LEU A 297 14.59 4.33 13.92
C LEU A 297 14.17 5.32 15.00
N LYS A 298 13.79 6.57 14.65
CA LYS A 298 13.21 7.51 15.62
C LYS A 298 11.85 7.01 16.12
N ILE A 299 10.96 6.59 15.21
CA ILE A 299 9.68 6.01 15.59
C ILE A 299 9.86 4.78 16.46
N HIS A 300 10.76 3.88 16.06
CA HIS A 300 11.04 2.66 16.85
C HIS A 300 11.53 2.98 18.27
N ARG A 301 12.42 3.96 18.44
CA ARG A 301 12.88 4.39 19.76
C ARG A 301 11.75 5.01 20.59
N ALA A 302 10.89 5.79 19.96
CA ALA A 302 9.74 6.39 20.62
C ALA A 302 8.72 5.33 21.06
N ASP A 303 8.43 4.37 20.19
CA ASP A 303 7.57 3.22 20.42
C ASP A 303 8.09 2.37 21.60
N VAL A 304 9.34 1.93 21.59
CA VAL A 304 9.97 1.17 22.68
C VAL A 304 9.91 1.93 24.02
N ALA A 305 10.13 3.25 24.01
CA ALA A 305 10.11 4.07 25.24
C ALA A 305 8.69 4.36 25.76
N ALA A 306 7.66 4.04 25.00
CA ALA A 306 6.24 4.22 25.37
C ALA A 306 5.64 2.97 26.02
N HIS A 307 6.34 1.86 26.10
CA HIS A 307 5.90 0.61 26.74
C HIS A 307 5.91 0.67 28.27
#